data_6c04e9fff2ada056de8c16924d8cea9d
#
_entry.id   6c04e9fff2ada056de8c16924d8cea9d
#
_cell.length_a   1.000
_cell.length_b   1.000
_cell.length_c   1.000
_cell.angle_alpha   90.00
_cell.angle_beta   90.00
_cell.angle_gamma   90.00
#
_symmetry.space_group_name_H-M   'P 1'
#
loop_
_entity.id
_entity.type
_entity.pdbx_description
1 polymer ?
#
loop_
_entity_poly.entity_id
_entity_poly.type
_entity_poly.pdbx_seq_one_letter_code
_entity_poly.pdbx_strand_id
1 'polypeptide(L)'
;MYGDSSANTPNINQLAKDGIVYQNCYTPSPVCAPSRSSLITGMYPTTLGTQHMRAFKKSVLDNEINSHNSLPYYSAKPNKPIRFFTEYLRAKGYYCTNNSKEDYNMITSPLAWDESNKYAHWRNKYKGQPFFSVFNFNVTHESNLWENTITYSKEELENVLVPKIFPKNDGIKSDLLTNYKNIEKLDEKIGIIINQLKEDGLYENTIIFFFSDHGGPFPRYKRSIYETGLKVPMIVKWINDTIRGGNNQLISFIDFAPTILDAANIDGEFPFEGVSFFKKDQRKYIYAATDRFDESLDMRRSIRDNRFKLIFNVDTTTPIYKPVAYREKMKTMQILDSLKQKQELNTYFSNWFYKNKQQFELYEVSKDYYEADNLISNPKYEKIYKTLRQLLFKWIDESDFGNMKESDMLEYMFTNPISVPKLKMPKLVIKDEGIIIESNNQNTSVGWRNKNEKIWNIYTENDLIYPKDNFEILLFRPGYELLIKAF
;
A
#
# COMPACT_ATOMS: atom_id res chain seq x y z
N MET A 1 -12.92 -15.75 9.53
CA MET A 1 -12.03 -15.79 8.35
C MET A 1 -10.63 -16.27 8.70
N TYR A 2 -9.84 -15.53 9.49
CA TYR A 2 -8.49 -15.93 9.94
C TYR A 2 -8.44 -16.49 11.37
N GLY A 3 -9.53 -17.09 11.83
CA GLY A 3 -9.64 -17.73 13.15
C GLY A 3 -10.12 -16.80 14.29
N ASP A 4 -10.24 -15.49 14.05
CA ASP A 4 -10.83 -14.56 15.01
C ASP A 4 -12.34 -14.43 14.75
N SER A 5 -13.13 -14.76 15.75
CA SER A 5 -14.59 -14.71 15.73
C SER A 5 -15.18 -13.51 16.48
N SER A 6 -14.33 -12.57 16.90
CA SER A 6 -14.77 -11.43 17.74
C SER A 6 -15.62 -10.42 16.96
N ALA A 7 -15.50 -10.36 15.63
CA ALA A 7 -16.33 -9.54 14.76
C ALA A 7 -17.27 -10.42 13.93
N ASN A 8 -18.54 -10.04 13.84
CA ASN A 8 -19.51 -10.72 12.97
C ASN A 8 -19.38 -10.20 11.53
N THR A 9 -18.83 -11.03 10.63
CA THR A 9 -18.51 -10.64 9.24
C THR A 9 -19.12 -11.59 8.22
N PRO A 10 -20.46 -11.68 8.10
CA PRO A 10 -21.10 -12.66 7.23
C PRO A 10 -20.77 -12.47 5.75
N ASN A 11 -20.65 -11.24 5.25
CA ASN A 11 -20.36 -10.95 3.84
C ASN A 11 -18.92 -11.31 3.47
N ILE A 12 -17.94 -10.92 4.32
CA ILE A 12 -16.53 -11.29 4.13
C ILE A 12 -16.35 -12.81 4.26
N ASN A 13 -17.06 -13.44 5.21
CA ASN A 13 -17.02 -14.89 5.36
C ASN A 13 -17.62 -15.61 4.15
N GLN A 14 -18.67 -15.07 3.53
CA GLN A 14 -19.23 -15.62 2.30
C GLN A 14 -18.22 -15.46 1.14
N LEU A 15 -17.60 -14.29 0.98
CA LEU A 15 -16.56 -14.07 -0.02
C LEU A 15 -15.37 -15.04 0.16
N ALA A 16 -15.01 -15.35 1.41
CA ALA A 16 -13.97 -16.32 1.73
C ALA A 16 -14.36 -17.78 1.34
N LYS A 17 -15.64 -18.12 1.42
CA LYS A 17 -16.15 -19.42 0.95
C LYS A 17 -16.18 -19.52 -0.57
N ASP A 18 -16.44 -18.40 -1.24
CA ASP A 18 -16.53 -18.31 -2.70
C ASP A 18 -15.15 -18.17 -3.36
N GLY A 19 -14.08 -17.96 -2.58
CA GLY A 19 -12.75 -17.68 -3.09
C GLY A 19 -11.59 -18.39 -2.40
N ILE A 20 -10.40 -17.88 -2.63
CA ILE A 20 -9.14 -18.29 -2.00
C ILE A 20 -8.79 -17.34 -0.87
N VAL A 21 -8.52 -17.90 0.32
CA VAL A 21 -7.99 -17.16 1.46
C VAL A 21 -6.47 -17.31 1.49
N TYR A 22 -5.76 -16.22 1.18
CA TYR A 22 -4.30 -16.20 1.23
C TYR A 22 -3.80 -15.92 2.64
N GLN A 23 -3.01 -16.85 3.18
CA GLN A 23 -2.53 -16.78 4.56
C GLN A 23 -1.28 -15.90 4.73
N ASN A 24 -0.55 -15.63 3.66
CA ASN A 24 0.75 -14.97 3.70
C ASN A 24 0.83 -13.81 2.69
N CYS A 25 -0.08 -12.84 2.81
CA CYS A 25 -0.04 -11.58 2.07
C CYS A 25 0.54 -10.45 2.93
N TYR A 26 1.46 -9.66 2.35
CA TYR A 26 2.23 -8.65 3.06
C TYR A 26 2.31 -7.34 2.28
N THR A 27 2.21 -6.24 3.02
CA THR A 27 2.60 -4.93 2.50
C THR A 27 4.11 -4.73 2.60
N PRO A 28 4.77 -4.03 1.67
CA PRO A 28 6.19 -3.70 1.79
C PRO A 28 6.46 -2.53 2.76
N SER A 29 5.42 -1.90 3.29
CA SER A 29 5.54 -0.85 4.32
C SER A 29 4.29 -0.81 5.20
N PRO A 30 4.42 -0.73 6.54
CA PRO A 30 3.29 -0.86 7.46
C PRO A 30 2.50 0.45 7.66
N VAL A 31 2.30 1.21 6.57
CA VAL A 31 1.57 2.49 6.60
C VAL A 31 1.00 2.83 5.22
N CYS A 32 -0.08 3.62 5.19
CA CYS A 32 -0.92 3.83 4.01
C CYS A 32 -0.14 4.22 2.73
N ALA A 33 0.49 5.41 2.68
CA ALA A 33 0.98 5.96 1.43
C ALA A 33 2.12 5.16 0.80
N PRO A 34 3.17 4.71 1.52
CA PRO A 34 4.17 3.82 0.97
C PRO A 34 3.62 2.47 0.51
N SER A 35 2.65 1.91 1.24
CA SER A 35 1.98 0.67 0.85
C SER A 35 1.21 0.83 -0.46
N ARG A 36 0.44 1.93 -0.58
CA ARG A 36 -0.41 2.21 -1.75
C ARG A 36 0.39 2.58 -2.99
N SER A 37 1.53 3.24 -2.84
CA SER A 37 2.44 3.47 -3.96
C SER A 37 2.92 2.15 -4.58
N SER A 38 3.20 1.15 -3.75
CA SER A 38 3.59 -0.18 -4.23
C SER A 38 2.45 -0.92 -4.92
N LEU A 39 1.23 -0.83 -4.41
CA LEU A 39 0.05 -1.43 -5.05
C LEU A 39 -0.15 -0.92 -6.48
N ILE A 40 -0.10 0.41 -6.67
CA ILE A 40 -0.43 1.03 -7.96
C ILE A 40 0.71 0.93 -8.99
N THR A 41 1.96 0.71 -8.54
CA THR A 41 3.14 0.70 -9.41
C THR A 41 3.79 -0.66 -9.59
N GLY A 42 3.50 -1.64 -8.72
CA GLY A 42 4.19 -2.94 -8.71
C GLY A 42 5.67 -2.86 -8.28
N MET A 43 6.07 -1.80 -7.55
CA MET A 43 7.46 -1.54 -7.16
C MET A 43 7.58 -1.26 -5.65
N TYR A 44 8.77 -1.49 -5.09
CA TYR A 44 9.02 -1.17 -3.68
C TYR A 44 9.05 0.34 -3.43
N PRO A 45 8.59 0.80 -2.23
CA PRO A 45 8.66 2.22 -1.86
C PRO A 45 10.09 2.76 -1.89
N THR A 46 11.07 1.92 -1.56
CA THR A 46 12.51 2.23 -1.58
C THR A 46 13.09 2.34 -2.99
N THR A 47 12.45 1.80 -4.00
CA THR A 47 12.79 2.02 -5.41
C THR A 47 12.13 3.28 -5.95
N LEU A 48 10.94 3.60 -5.44
CA LEU A 48 10.16 4.76 -5.88
C LEU A 48 10.60 6.08 -5.23
N GLY A 49 11.19 6.03 -4.03
CA GLY A 49 11.40 7.20 -3.18
C GLY A 49 10.15 7.61 -2.39
N THR A 50 9.20 6.69 -2.19
CA THR A 50 7.92 6.94 -1.51
C THR A 50 7.85 6.38 -0.09
N GLN A 51 8.99 5.94 0.47
CA GLN A 51 9.08 5.26 1.77
C GLN A 51 8.76 6.12 2.99
N HIS A 52 8.74 7.46 2.85
CA HIS A 52 8.44 8.38 3.95
C HIS A 52 6.95 8.71 3.98
N MET A 53 6.30 8.48 5.12
CA MET A 53 4.89 8.83 5.30
C MET A 53 4.71 10.34 5.42
N ARG A 54 3.64 10.89 4.83
CA ARG A 54 3.30 12.32 4.81
C ARG A 54 4.36 13.22 4.15
N ALA A 55 5.13 12.67 3.22
CA ALA A 55 6.06 13.45 2.43
C ALA A 55 5.37 14.26 1.33
N PHE A 56 4.16 13.86 0.92
CA PHE A 56 3.39 14.48 -0.16
C PHE A 56 2.00 14.94 0.30
N LYS A 57 1.54 16.06 -0.25
CA LYS A 57 0.19 16.59 -0.08
C LYS A 57 -0.28 17.18 -1.41
N LYS A 58 -1.40 16.70 -1.94
CA LYS A 58 -1.92 17.05 -3.28
C LYS A 58 -2.17 18.56 -3.49
N SER A 59 -2.42 19.30 -2.43
CA SER A 59 -2.73 20.75 -2.47
C SER A 59 -1.54 21.65 -2.19
N VAL A 60 -0.31 21.10 -2.15
CA VAL A 60 0.87 21.87 -1.73
C VAL A 60 1.47 22.60 -2.91
N LEU A 61 1.74 23.88 -2.69
CA LEU A 61 2.67 24.68 -3.47
C LEU A 61 4.11 24.34 -3.07
N ASP A 62 5.05 24.45 -4.00
CA ASP A 62 6.47 24.17 -3.75
C ASP A 62 6.98 24.89 -2.51
N ASN A 63 7.73 24.16 -1.65
CA ASN A 63 8.33 24.62 -0.40
C ASN A 63 7.39 24.85 0.81
N GLU A 64 6.14 24.43 0.78
CA GLU A 64 5.33 24.43 2.00
C GLU A 64 5.91 23.44 3.03
N ILE A 65 6.09 23.92 4.27
CA ILE A 65 6.64 23.12 5.36
C ILE A 65 5.57 22.26 6.00
N ASN A 66 5.88 20.97 6.17
CA ASN A 66 5.02 20.02 6.83
C ASN A 66 4.98 20.28 8.35
N SER A 67 3.81 20.60 8.89
CA SER A 67 3.62 20.89 10.31
C SER A 67 3.92 19.70 11.25
N HIS A 68 3.99 18.47 10.73
CA HIS A 68 4.26 17.27 11.54
C HIS A 68 5.76 17.03 11.78
N ASN A 69 6.62 17.42 10.83
CA ASN A 69 8.04 17.07 10.89
C ASN A 69 8.98 18.22 10.51
N SER A 70 8.42 19.40 10.24
CA SER A 70 9.18 20.61 9.85
C SER A 70 10.02 20.45 8.58
N LEU A 71 9.75 19.45 7.76
CA LEU A 71 10.38 19.22 6.47
C LEU A 71 9.50 19.76 5.35
N PRO A 72 10.08 20.15 4.19
CA PRO A 72 9.26 20.52 3.05
C PRO A 72 8.52 19.30 2.50
N TYR A 73 7.30 19.53 1.99
CA TYR A 73 6.61 18.50 1.22
C TYR A 73 7.30 18.29 -0.12
N TYR A 74 7.30 17.06 -0.61
CA TYR A 74 7.80 16.72 -1.94
C TYR A 74 6.99 15.60 -2.58
N SER A 75 6.98 15.58 -3.89
CA SER A 75 6.55 14.41 -4.67
C SER A 75 7.78 13.56 -5.00
N ALA A 76 7.67 12.25 -4.81
CA ALA A 76 8.77 11.36 -5.17
C ALA A 76 9.15 11.51 -6.65
N LYS A 77 10.46 11.43 -6.93
CA LYS A 77 11.06 11.46 -8.27
C LYS A 77 11.77 10.12 -8.52
N PRO A 78 11.08 9.08 -8.97
CA PRO A 78 11.70 7.80 -9.25
C PRO A 78 12.76 7.92 -10.37
N ASN A 79 13.89 7.23 -10.20
CA ASN A 79 14.91 7.15 -11.23
C ASN A 79 14.45 6.24 -12.39
N LYS A 80 13.78 5.14 -12.02
CA LYS A 80 13.26 4.16 -12.99
C LYS A 80 11.99 4.66 -13.66
N PRO A 81 11.73 4.22 -14.90
CA PRO A 81 10.44 4.47 -15.53
C PRO A 81 9.34 3.78 -14.75
N ILE A 82 8.30 4.53 -14.43
CA ILE A 82 7.12 3.98 -13.81
C ILE A 82 5.86 4.46 -14.52
N ARG A 83 4.92 3.54 -14.64
CA ARG A 83 3.52 3.82 -14.96
C ARG A 83 2.64 3.17 -13.90
N PHE A 84 1.49 3.74 -13.67
CA PHE A 84 0.48 3.10 -12.86
C PHE A 84 -0.13 1.95 -13.66
N PHE A 85 -0.28 0.77 -13.06
CA PHE A 85 -0.73 -0.40 -13.82
C PHE A 85 -2.11 -0.19 -14.46
N THR A 86 -2.93 0.68 -13.90
CA THR A 86 -4.23 1.06 -14.46
C THR A 86 -4.14 1.76 -15.81
N GLU A 87 -3.02 2.42 -16.11
CA GLU A 87 -2.80 2.98 -17.45
C GLU A 87 -2.72 1.89 -18.53
N TYR A 88 -2.12 0.72 -18.21
CA TYR A 88 -2.10 -0.42 -19.12
C TYR A 88 -3.48 -1.04 -19.31
N LEU A 89 -4.28 -1.13 -18.24
CA LEU A 89 -5.69 -1.57 -18.33
C LEU A 89 -6.49 -0.63 -19.22
N ARG A 90 -6.38 0.69 -19.00
CA ARG A 90 -7.08 1.71 -19.79
C ARG A 90 -6.68 1.67 -21.26
N ALA A 91 -5.39 1.47 -21.57
CA ALA A 91 -4.91 1.29 -22.94
C ALA A 91 -5.56 0.08 -23.65
N LYS A 92 -6.04 -0.91 -22.86
CA LYS A 92 -6.80 -2.07 -23.37
C LYS A 92 -8.31 -1.91 -23.24
N GLY A 93 -8.80 -0.68 -23.06
CA GLY A 93 -10.22 -0.34 -23.06
C GLY A 93 -10.96 -0.57 -21.74
N TYR A 94 -10.26 -0.95 -20.66
CA TYR A 94 -10.89 -1.04 -19.34
C TYR A 94 -11.29 0.33 -18.82
N TYR A 95 -12.47 0.41 -18.20
CA TYR A 95 -12.92 1.56 -17.43
C TYR A 95 -12.40 1.43 -16.01
N CYS A 96 -11.47 2.30 -15.61
CA CYS A 96 -10.77 2.23 -14.34
C CYS A 96 -11.26 3.29 -13.36
N THR A 97 -11.77 2.86 -12.19
CA THR A 97 -12.34 3.78 -11.18
C THR A 97 -11.72 3.57 -9.79
N ASN A 98 -11.57 4.67 -9.04
CA ASN A 98 -11.10 4.69 -7.66
C ASN A 98 -12.05 5.49 -6.76
N ASN A 99 -12.69 4.81 -5.81
CA ASN A 99 -13.59 5.41 -4.84
C ASN A 99 -12.97 5.30 -3.42
N SER A 100 -12.26 6.31 -2.87
CA SER A 100 -11.78 7.52 -3.54
C SER A 100 -10.38 7.89 -3.03
N LYS A 101 -9.69 6.96 -2.32
CA LYS A 101 -8.39 7.22 -1.72
C LYS A 101 -7.25 6.85 -2.67
N GLU A 102 -6.42 7.82 -3.04
CA GLU A 102 -5.18 7.61 -3.80
C GLU A 102 -4.02 7.38 -2.84
N ASP A 103 -3.49 8.43 -2.23
CA ASP A 103 -2.48 8.39 -1.17
C ASP A 103 -1.19 7.64 -1.59
N TYR A 104 -0.59 8.07 -2.72
CA TYR A 104 0.57 7.35 -3.31
C TYR A 104 1.93 7.99 -3.00
N ASN A 105 2.00 9.02 -2.13
CA ASN A 105 3.23 9.79 -1.84
C ASN A 105 3.90 10.42 -3.08
N MET A 106 3.17 10.53 -4.17
CA MET A 106 3.60 11.18 -5.40
C MET A 106 2.40 11.77 -6.13
N ILE A 107 2.65 12.65 -7.09
CA ILE A 107 1.62 13.15 -7.98
C ILE A 107 1.02 11.97 -8.74
N THR A 108 -0.29 11.84 -8.68
CA THR A 108 -1.03 10.80 -9.41
C THR A 108 -1.05 11.14 -10.89
N SER A 109 -0.77 10.15 -11.74
CA SER A 109 -0.93 10.28 -13.18
C SER A 109 -2.37 10.65 -13.52
N PRO A 110 -2.60 11.73 -14.28
CA PRO A 110 -3.95 12.03 -14.79
C PRO A 110 -4.50 10.93 -15.70
N LEU A 111 -3.64 10.01 -16.12
CA LEU A 111 -3.97 8.87 -16.97
C LEU A 111 -4.29 7.60 -16.15
N ALA A 112 -4.12 7.61 -14.82
CA ALA A 112 -4.30 6.43 -13.99
C ALA A 112 -5.77 5.96 -13.92
N TRP A 113 -6.72 6.89 -13.87
CA TRP A 113 -8.12 6.61 -13.60
C TRP A 113 -9.02 7.35 -14.62
N ASP A 114 -10.12 6.72 -15.01
CA ASP A 114 -11.22 7.41 -15.70
C ASP A 114 -11.99 8.28 -14.71
N GLU A 115 -12.19 7.75 -13.49
CA GLU A 115 -12.77 8.48 -12.36
C GLU A 115 -12.05 8.16 -11.05
N SER A 116 -11.66 9.19 -10.29
CA SER A 116 -11.10 9.06 -8.95
C SER A 116 -11.77 10.05 -8.00
N ASN A 117 -12.91 9.65 -7.44
CA ASN A 117 -13.74 10.45 -6.54
C ASN A 117 -14.74 9.56 -5.78
N LYS A 118 -15.52 10.14 -4.85
CA LYS A 118 -16.51 9.41 -4.04
C LYS A 118 -17.71 8.84 -4.81
N TYR A 119 -17.89 9.21 -6.06
CA TYR A 119 -18.95 8.74 -6.94
C TYR A 119 -18.43 7.77 -8.02
N ALA A 120 -17.12 7.56 -8.08
CA ALA A 120 -16.49 6.67 -9.04
C ALA A 120 -17.01 5.24 -8.87
N HIS A 121 -17.53 4.66 -9.96
CA HIS A 121 -18.20 3.38 -9.91
C HIS A 121 -18.21 2.70 -11.29
N TRP A 122 -18.18 1.35 -11.36
CA TRP A 122 -18.24 0.62 -12.63
C TRP A 122 -19.54 0.86 -13.41
N ARG A 123 -20.63 1.28 -12.74
CA ARG A 123 -21.91 1.59 -13.38
C ARG A 123 -21.86 2.80 -14.33
N ASN A 124 -20.79 3.62 -14.23
CA ASN A 124 -20.59 4.79 -15.08
C ASN A 124 -19.93 4.43 -16.43
N LYS A 125 -19.50 3.18 -16.61
CA LYS A 125 -18.89 2.68 -17.85
C LYS A 125 -19.89 2.55 -19.00
N TYR A 126 -19.39 2.49 -20.23
CA TYR A 126 -20.23 2.13 -21.38
C TYR A 126 -20.68 0.67 -21.28
N LYS A 127 -21.85 0.39 -21.92
CA LYS A 127 -22.39 -0.98 -21.97
C LYS A 127 -21.38 -1.91 -22.66
N GLY A 128 -21.10 -3.05 -22.01
CA GLY A 128 -20.16 -4.05 -22.52
C GLY A 128 -18.67 -3.74 -22.24
N GLN A 129 -18.32 -2.55 -21.77
CA GLN A 129 -16.95 -2.19 -21.46
C GLN A 129 -16.43 -2.99 -20.24
N PRO A 130 -15.23 -3.60 -20.29
CA PRO A 130 -14.62 -4.21 -19.12
C PRO A 130 -14.26 -3.13 -18.09
N PHE A 131 -14.17 -3.49 -16.81
CA PHE A 131 -13.87 -2.52 -15.76
C PHE A 131 -12.85 -3.03 -14.75
N PHE A 132 -12.16 -2.07 -14.13
CA PHE A 132 -11.37 -2.24 -12.92
C PHE A 132 -11.81 -1.17 -11.90
N SER A 133 -12.35 -1.58 -10.75
CA SER A 133 -12.91 -0.64 -9.78
C SER A 133 -12.36 -0.89 -8.39
N VAL A 134 -11.83 0.15 -7.75
CA VAL A 134 -11.32 0.13 -6.39
C VAL A 134 -12.26 0.89 -5.47
N PHE A 135 -12.67 0.24 -4.37
CA PHE A 135 -13.45 0.84 -3.29
C PHE A 135 -12.60 0.90 -2.01
N ASN A 136 -12.44 2.08 -1.46
CA ASN A 136 -11.64 2.33 -0.27
C ASN A 136 -12.53 2.69 0.91
N PHE A 137 -12.43 1.94 2.00
CA PHE A 137 -13.22 2.15 3.20
C PHE A 137 -12.32 2.61 4.36
N ASN A 138 -12.62 3.79 4.92
CA ASN A 138 -11.87 4.36 6.04
C ASN A 138 -12.47 4.00 7.41
N VAL A 139 -13.52 3.17 7.45
CA VAL A 139 -14.25 2.85 8.68
C VAL A 139 -13.37 2.15 9.74
N THR A 140 -12.36 1.39 9.31
CA THR A 140 -11.39 0.72 10.18
C THR A 140 -10.09 1.51 10.39
N HIS A 141 -10.03 2.78 9.93
CA HIS A 141 -8.86 3.62 10.15
C HIS A 141 -8.66 3.90 11.65
N GLU A 142 -7.40 4.01 12.09
CA GLU A 142 -7.04 4.18 13.51
C GLU A 142 -7.76 5.34 14.21
N SER A 143 -8.05 6.45 13.49
CA SER A 143 -8.77 7.59 14.07
C SER A 143 -10.16 7.24 14.59
N ASN A 144 -10.82 6.25 14.01
CA ASN A 144 -12.14 5.82 14.45
C ASN A 144 -12.14 5.14 15.83
N LEU A 145 -10.97 4.90 16.43
CA LEU A 145 -10.85 4.43 17.81
C LEU A 145 -11.03 5.55 18.82
N TRP A 146 -10.80 6.81 18.45
CA TRP A 146 -10.93 7.96 19.37
C TRP A 146 -11.89 9.06 18.89
N GLU A 147 -12.23 9.12 17.61
CA GLU A 147 -13.20 10.08 17.09
C GLU A 147 -14.64 9.70 17.43
N ASN A 148 -14.91 8.40 17.57
CA ASN A 148 -16.23 7.84 17.91
C ASN A 148 -16.17 7.15 19.27
N THR A 149 -16.33 7.92 20.35
CA THR A 149 -16.29 7.37 21.72
C THR A 149 -17.56 6.56 22.00
N ILE A 150 -17.41 5.25 22.08
CA ILE A 150 -18.48 4.32 22.48
C ILE A 150 -18.22 3.88 23.93
N THR A 151 -19.24 3.90 24.76
CA THR A 151 -19.20 3.33 26.10
C THR A 151 -19.75 1.92 26.05
N TYR A 152 -18.99 0.96 26.52
CA TYR A 152 -19.35 -0.45 26.56
C TYR A 152 -19.72 -0.87 27.98
N SER A 153 -20.64 -1.82 28.11
CA SER A 153 -20.96 -2.46 29.36
C SER A 153 -19.81 -3.34 29.87
N LYS A 154 -19.81 -3.66 31.15
CA LYS A 154 -18.79 -4.55 31.72
C LYS A 154 -18.84 -5.94 31.08
N GLU A 155 -20.02 -6.46 30.80
CA GLU A 155 -20.23 -7.75 30.15
C GLU A 155 -19.64 -7.79 28.73
N GLU A 156 -19.85 -6.73 27.93
CA GLU A 156 -19.23 -6.63 26.60
C GLU A 156 -17.70 -6.64 26.68
N LEU A 157 -17.12 -5.92 27.64
CA LEU A 157 -15.67 -5.87 27.82
C LEU A 157 -15.08 -7.20 28.33
N GLU A 158 -15.81 -7.96 29.15
CA GLU A 158 -15.35 -9.25 29.67
C GLU A 158 -15.14 -10.28 28.54
N ASN A 159 -15.96 -10.23 27.51
CA ASN A 159 -15.92 -11.16 26.37
C ASN A 159 -14.87 -10.82 25.28
N VAL A 160 -14.15 -9.70 25.39
CA VAL A 160 -13.16 -9.28 24.40
C VAL A 160 -11.90 -10.14 24.48
N LEU A 161 -11.53 -10.76 23.35
CA LEU A 161 -10.25 -11.45 23.21
C LEU A 161 -9.10 -10.41 23.10
N VAL A 162 -8.25 -10.38 24.12
CA VAL A 162 -7.09 -9.49 24.17
C VAL A 162 -5.87 -10.23 23.59
N PRO A 163 -5.25 -9.73 22.50
CA PRO A 163 -4.01 -10.30 21.98
C PRO A 163 -2.92 -10.37 23.06
N LYS A 164 -2.12 -11.44 23.05
CA LYS A 164 -1.12 -11.74 24.10
C LYS A 164 -0.14 -10.60 24.41
N ILE A 165 0.13 -9.75 23.43
CA ILE A 165 1.03 -8.61 23.60
C ILE A 165 0.44 -7.51 24.47
N PHE A 166 -0.89 -7.36 24.54
CA PHE A 166 -1.53 -6.29 25.30
C PHE A 166 -1.78 -6.67 26.75
N PRO A 167 -1.58 -5.72 27.69
CA PRO A 167 -2.06 -5.87 29.05
C PRO A 167 -3.59 -6.04 29.10
N LYS A 168 -4.09 -6.85 30.00
CA LYS A 168 -5.53 -6.99 30.22
C LYS A 168 -6.04 -5.76 30.97
N ASN A 169 -6.66 -4.82 30.27
CA ASN A 169 -7.17 -3.57 30.80
C ASN A 169 -8.46 -3.18 30.05
N ASP A 170 -9.47 -2.68 30.75
CA ASP A 170 -10.77 -2.39 30.15
C ASP A 170 -10.73 -1.29 29.10
N GLY A 171 -9.83 -0.32 29.22
CA GLY A 171 -9.66 0.68 28.17
C GLY A 171 -9.02 0.12 26.90
N ILE A 172 -8.09 -0.83 27.01
CA ILE A 172 -7.54 -1.56 25.85
C ILE A 172 -8.62 -2.44 25.22
N LYS A 173 -9.41 -3.13 26.02
CA LYS A 173 -10.55 -3.91 25.55
C LYS A 173 -11.60 -3.04 24.85
N SER A 174 -11.83 -1.81 25.34
CA SER A 174 -12.72 -0.84 24.70
C SER A 174 -12.25 -0.48 23.29
N ASP A 175 -10.97 -0.19 23.08
CA ASP A 175 -10.42 0.08 21.74
C ASP A 175 -10.51 -1.15 20.82
N LEU A 176 -10.21 -2.35 21.35
CA LEU A 176 -10.36 -3.61 20.62
C LEU A 176 -11.80 -3.84 20.17
N LEU A 177 -12.76 -3.67 21.08
CA LEU A 177 -14.19 -3.85 20.77
C LEU A 177 -14.67 -2.81 19.75
N THR A 178 -14.21 -1.55 19.87
CA THR A 178 -14.48 -0.50 18.89
C THR A 178 -13.94 -0.90 17.51
N ASN A 179 -12.75 -1.48 17.45
CA ASN A 179 -12.19 -1.98 16.18
C ASN A 179 -13.03 -3.12 15.58
N TYR A 180 -13.48 -4.08 16.42
CA TYR A 180 -14.37 -5.15 15.95
C TYR A 180 -15.70 -4.61 15.41
N LYS A 181 -16.30 -3.65 16.09
CA LYS A 181 -17.53 -2.97 15.60
C LYS A 181 -17.29 -2.20 14.30
N ASN A 182 -16.12 -1.60 14.12
CA ASN A 182 -15.75 -0.97 12.86
C ASN A 182 -15.55 -2.00 11.73
N ILE A 183 -15.05 -3.19 12.04
CA ILE A 183 -14.93 -4.29 11.07
C ILE A 183 -16.32 -4.81 10.68
N GLU A 184 -17.29 -4.90 11.61
CA GLU A 184 -18.68 -5.24 11.29
C GLU A 184 -19.32 -4.23 10.34
N LYS A 185 -19.12 -2.92 10.58
CA LYS A 185 -19.56 -1.86 9.66
C LYS A 185 -18.87 -1.92 8.29
N LEU A 186 -17.60 -2.35 8.24
CA LEU A 186 -16.90 -2.61 6.98
C LEU A 186 -17.55 -3.77 6.24
N ASP A 187 -17.88 -4.86 6.93
CA ASP A 187 -18.56 -6.02 6.36
C ASP A 187 -19.89 -5.66 5.68
N GLU A 188 -20.69 -4.81 6.33
CA GLU A 188 -21.95 -4.29 5.78
C GLU A 188 -21.70 -3.53 4.46
N LYS A 189 -20.68 -2.65 4.43
CA LYS A 189 -20.33 -1.88 3.22
C LYS A 189 -19.84 -2.80 2.08
N ILE A 190 -19.10 -3.84 2.40
CA ILE A 190 -18.65 -4.86 1.43
C ILE A 190 -19.87 -5.62 0.90
N GLY A 191 -20.82 -5.98 1.77
CA GLY A 191 -22.07 -6.61 1.39
C GLY A 191 -22.88 -5.79 0.36
N ILE A 192 -22.93 -4.46 0.53
CA ILE A 192 -23.57 -3.55 -0.43
C ILE A 192 -22.91 -3.65 -1.80
N ILE A 193 -21.58 -3.58 -1.89
CA ILE A 193 -20.85 -3.66 -3.17
C ILE A 193 -21.03 -5.03 -3.83
N ILE A 194 -20.97 -6.12 -3.06
CA ILE A 194 -21.20 -7.48 -3.58
C ILE A 194 -22.63 -7.62 -4.11
N ASN A 195 -23.63 -7.09 -3.39
CA ASN A 195 -25.02 -7.14 -3.85
C ASN A 195 -25.22 -6.34 -5.14
N GLN A 196 -24.60 -5.17 -5.29
CA GLN A 196 -24.62 -4.38 -6.52
C GLN A 196 -24.02 -5.16 -7.71
N LEU A 197 -22.93 -5.91 -7.52
CA LEU A 197 -22.37 -6.77 -8.55
C LEU A 197 -23.36 -7.89 -8.96
N LYS A 198 -24.08 -8.45 -7.99
CA LYS A 198 -25.11 -9.48 -8.24
C LYS A 198 -26.31 -8.91 -8.98
N GLU A 199 -26.81 -7.75 -8.57
CA GLU A 199 -27.92 -7.03 -9.24
C GLU A 199 -27.59 -6.69 -10.67
N ASP A 200 -26.33 -6.31 -10.96
CA ASP A 200 -25.85 -5.99 -12.30
C ASP A 200 -25.54 -7.25 -13.15
N GLY A 201 -25.67 -8.46 -12.56
CA GLY A 201 -25.34 -9.72 -13.24
C GLY A 201 -23.82 -9.91 -13.49
N LEU A 202 -22.97 -9.21 -12.74
CA LEU A 202 -21.52 -9.18 -12.96
C LEU A 202 -20.73 -10.04 -11.96
N TYR A 203 -21.36 -10.49 -10.87
CA TYR A 203 -20.64 -11.15 -9.76
C TYR A 203 -19.85 -12.38 -10.22
N GLU A 204 -20.45 -13.25 -11.03
CA GLU A 204 -19.78 -14.48 -11.48
C GLU A 204 -18.62 -14.21 -12.44
N ASN A 205 -18.71 -13.16 -13.24
CA ASN A 205 -17.67 -12.77 -14.20
C ASN A 205 -16.75 -11.65 -13.70
N THR A 206 -16.63 -11.49 -12.37
CA THR A 206 -15.74 -10.51 -11.76
C THR A 206 -14.76 -11.19 -10.81
N ILE A 207 -13.47 -10.91 -10.97
CA ILE A 207 -12.44 -11.26 -9.98
C ILE A 207 -12.50 -10.20 -8.88
N ILE A 208 -12.66 -10.63 -7.62
CA ILE A 208 -12.80 -9.73 -6.48
C ILE A 208 -11.60 -9.91 -5.55
N PHE A 209 -10.84 -8.84 -5.33
CA PHE A 209 -9.77 -8.79 -4.33
C PHE A 209 -10.27 -8.05 -3.09
N PHE A 210 -10.22 -8.70 -1.95
CA PHE A 210 -10.45 -8.08 -0.65
C PHE A 210 -9.17 -8.13 0.17
N PHE A 211 -8.70 -6.97 0.65
CA PHE A 211 -7.48 -6.87 1.47
C PHE A 211 -7.47 -5.56 2.27
N SER A 212 -6.57 -5.47 3.28
CA SER A 212 -6.24 -4.21 3.97
C SER A 212 -4.94 -3.65 3.41
N ASP A 213 -4.75 -2.32 3.42
CA ASP A 213 -3.52 -1.69 2.91
C ASP A 213 -2.30 -1.85 3.84
N HIS A 214 -2.49 -2.15 5.12
CA HIS A 214 -1.48 -2.54 6.09
C HIS A 214 -2.11 -3.25 7.28
N GLY A 215 -1.32 -3.67 8.28
CA GLY A 215 -1.80 -4.31 9.50
C GLY A 215 -2.69 -3.42 10.36
N GLY A 216 -3.21 -3.97 11.45
CA GLY A 216 -4.22 -3.34 12.32
C GLY A 216 -3.82 -1.97 12.91
N PRO A 217 -4.77 -1.25 13.53
CA PRO A 217 -4.57 0.15 13.92
C PRO A 217 -3.81 0.35 15.24
N PHE A 218 -3.44 -0.70 15.94
CA PHE A 218 -2.91 -0.67 17.30
C PHE A 218 -1.40 -0.38 17.40
N PRO A 219 -0.86 -0.03 18.60
CA PRO A 219 0.58 -0.01 18.88
C PRO A 219 1.23 -1.35 18.56
N ARG A 220 2.44 -1.33 17.98
CA ARG A 220 3.14 -2.50 17.39
C ARG A 220 2.46 -3.13 16.18
N TYR A 221 1.38 -2.57 15.66
CA TYR A 221 0.76 -2.92 14.39
C TYR A 221 1.10 -1.86 13.33
N LYS A 222 0.22 -0.91 13.06
CA LYS A 222 0.51 0.20 12.13
C LYS A 222 1.84 0.89 12.49
N ARG A 223 2.63 1.27 11.49
CA ARG A 223 3.98 1.85 11.60
C ARG A 223 5.05 0.87 12.12
N SER A 224 4.75 -0.41 12.23
CA SER A 224 5.68 -1.40 12.75
C SER A 224 6.10 -2.40 11.69
N ILE A 225 7.42 -2.61 11.51
CA ILE A 225 7.97 -3.58 10.54
C ILE A 225 7.73 -5.04 10.94
N TYR A 226 7.12 -5.29 12.09
CA TYR A 226 6.77 -6.62 12.56
C TYR A 226 5.60 -7.24 11.77
N GLU A 227 5.37 -8.55 11.92
CA GLU A 227 4.27 -9.27 11.25
C GLU A 227 2.92 -8.57 11.44
N THR A 228 2.67 -8.06 12.65
CA THR A 228 1.43 -7.36 13.00
C THR A 228 1.18 -6.09 12.18
N GLY A 229 2.22 -5.45 11.68
CA GLY A 229 2.11 -4.26 10.83
C GLY A 229 2.15 -4.55 9.34
N LEU A 230 2.81 -5.65 8.94
CA LEU A 230 3.04 -5.97 7.53
C LEU A 230 2.03 -7.00 6.97
N LYS A 231 1.63 -7.98 7.78
CA LYS A 231 0.71 -9.04 7.34
C LYS A 231 -0.71 -8.51 7.24
N VAL A 232 -1.37 -8.78 6.11
CA VAL A 232 -2.73 -8.33 5.82
C VAL A 232 -3.63 -9.49 5.46
N PRO A 233 -4.94 -9.41 5.76
CA PRO A 233 -5.91 -10.35 5.22
C PRO A 233 -6.00 -10.17 3.70
N MET A 234 -6.21 -11.27 2.97
CA MET A 234 -6.44 -11.25 1.54
C MET A 234 -7.34 -12.40 1.11
N ILE A 235 -8.41 -12.06 0.40
CA ILE A 235 -9.30 -13.01 -0.26
C ILE A 235 -9.35 -12.65 -1.75
N VAL A 236 -9.29 -13.66 -2.61
CA VAL A 236 -9.53 -13.50 -4.05
C VAL A 236 -10.63 -14.44 -4.48
N LYS A 237 -11.76 -13.90 -4.90
CA LYS A 237 -12.81 -14.67 -5.60
C LYS A 237 -12.50 -14.65 -7.09
N TRP A 238 -12.43 -15.83 -7.69
CA TRP A 238 -12.23 -16.01 -9.12
C TRP A 238 -13.55 -15.98 -9.90
N ILE A 239 -13.44 -15.77 -11.21
CA ILE A 239 -14.59 -15.91 -12.10
C ILE A 239 -15.15 -17.34 -12.03
N ASN A 240 -16.47 -17.46 -12.09
CA ASN A 240 -17.20 -18.73 -12.07
C ASN A 240 -16.84 -19.66 -10.89
N ASP A 241 -16.41 -19.11 -9.77
CA ASP A 241 -16.08 -19.84 -8.53
C ASP A 241 -15.18 -21.08 -8.73
N THR A 242 -14.26 -21.01 -9.69
CA THR A 242 -13.50 -22.17 -10.16
C THR A 242 -12.42 -22.63 -9.18
N ILE A 243 -11.94 -21.73 -8.29
CA ILE A 243 -10.85 -22.01 -7.35
C ILE A 243 -11.20 -21.47 -5.97
N ARG A 244 -11.15 -22.35 -4.95
CA ARG A 244 -11.51 -22.04 -3.56
C ARG A 244 -10.52 -22.63 -2.58
N GLY A 245 -10.53 -22.17 -1.34
CA GLY A 245 -9.79 -22.75 -0.22
C GLY A 245 -8.68 -21.87 0.35
N GLY A 246 -7.73 -22.50 1.05
CA GLY A 246 -6.58 -21.81 1.65
C GLY A 246 -5.34 -21.88 0.76
N ASN A 247 -4.55 -20.80 0.75
CA ASN A 247 -3.28 -20.74 0.05
C ASN A 247 -2.19 -20.12 0.96
N ASN A 248 -1.04 -20.76 1.05
CA ASN A 248 0.08 -20.36 1.92
C ASN A 248 1.25 -19.72 1.17
N GLN A 249 1.12 -19.45 -0.12
CA GLN A 249 2.19 -18.77 -0.86
C GLN A 249 2.48 -17.36 -0.31
N LEU A 250 3.72 -16.94 -0.43
CA LEU A 250 4.12 -15.58 -0.08
C LEU A 250 3.69 -14.61 -1.17
N ILE A 251 2.98 -13.54 -0.77
CA ILE A 251 2.53 -12.47 -1.65
C ILE A 251 2.97 -11.14 -1.07
N SER A 252 3.56 -10.30 -1.89
CA SER A 252 3.83 -8.89 -1.58
C SER A 252 2.92 -7.99 -2.42
N PHE A 253 2.62 -6.80 -1.93
CA PHE A 253 1.77 -5.85 -2.67
C PHE A 253 2.35 -5.42 -4.02
N ILE A 254 3.65 -5.51 -4.21
CA ILE A 254 4.24 -5.30 -5.54
C ILE A 254 3.79 -6.33 -6.58
N ASP A 255 3.24 -7.47 -6.13
CA ASP A 255 2.76 -8.56 -6.98
C ASP A 255 1.35 -8.30 -7.54
N PHE A 256 0.62 -7.31 -6.99
CA PHE A 256 -0.75 -7.01 -7.42
C PHE A 256 -0.80 -6.49 -8.85
N ALA A 257 0.03 -5.51 -9.20
CA ALA A 257 0.05 -4.95 -10.55
C ALA A 257 0.27 -6.01 -11.64
N PRO A 258 1.35 -6.83 -11.60
CA PRO A 258 1.53 -7.89 -12.59
C PRO A 258 0.44 -8.96 -12.54
N THR A 259 -0.14 -9.23 -11.37
CA THR A 259 -1.23 -10.21 -11.25
C THR A 259 -2.52 -9.74 -11.90
N ILE A 260 -2.87 -8.46 -11.73
CA ILE A 260 -4.08 -7.89 -12.33
C ILE A 260 -3.94 -7.82 -13.85
N LEU A 261 -2.75 -7.46 -14.38
CA LEU A 261 -2.52 -7.46 -15.82
C LEU A 261 -2.56 -8.88 -16.41
N ASP A 262 -1.98 -9.86 -15.72
CA ASP A 262 -2.03 -11.27 -16.07
C ASP A 262 -3.49 -11.79 -16.09
N ALA A 263 -4.29 -11.46 -15.08
CA ALA A 263 -5.71 -11.79 -15.02
C ALA A 263 -6.54 -11.13 -16.13
N ALA A 264 -6.11 -9.97 -16.61
CA ALA A 264 -6.73 -9.26 -17.74
C ALA A 264 -6.21 -9.73 -19.11
N ASN A 265 -5.32 -10.74 -19.16
CA ASN A 265 -4.63 -11.20 -20.36
C ASN A 265 -3.91 -10.06 -21.10
N ILE A 266 -3.24 -9.18 -20.36
CA ILE A 266 -2.44 -8.10 -20.90
C ILE A 266 -0.97 -8.51 -20.84
N ASP A 267 -0.44 -8.91 -21.97
CA ASP A 267 0.97 -9.27 -22.12
C ASP A 267 1.83 -8.04 -22.40
N GLY A 268 3.08 -8.10 -21.95
CA GLY A 268 4.08 -7.06 -22.20
C GLY A 268 5.26 -7.14 -21.24
N GLU A 269 6.29 -6.38 -21.55
CA GLU A 269 7.41 -6.13 -20.63
C GLU A 269 7.06 -4.91 -19.78
N PHE A 270 6.84 -5.14 -18.50
CA PHE A 270 6.50 -4.11 -17.54
C PHE A 270 7.63 -3.91 -16.53
N PRO A 271 7.92 -2.66 -16.09
CA PRO A 271 9.01 -2.38 -15.17
C PRO A 271 8.65 -2.75 -13.72
N PHE A 272 7.94 -3.86 -13.49
CA PHE A 272 7.54 -4.29 -12.16
C PHE A 272 8.65 -5.05 -11.43
N GLU A 273 8.80 -4.85 -10.13
CA GLU A 273 9.59 -5.68 -9.23
C GLU A 273 8.77 -6.87 -8.70
N GLY A 274 7.46 -6.78 -8.86
CA GLY A 274 6.50 -7.83 -8.55
C GLY A 274 6.45 -8.92 -9.61
N VAL A 275 5.88 -10.07 -9.22
CA VAL A 275 5.57 -11.20 -10.09
C VAL A 275 4.11 -11.60 -9.91
N SER A 276 3.44 -12.05 -10.97
CA SER A 276 2.07 -12.53 -10.85
C SER A 276 2.01 -13.75 -9.93
N PHE A 277 1.23 -13.68 -8.87
CA PHE A 277 1.02 -14.82 -7.96
C PHE A 277 0.03 -15.86 -8.50
N PHE A 278 -0.49 -15.65 -9.71
CA PHE A 278 -1.25 -16.65 -10.45
C PHE A 278 -0.36 -17.59 -11.23
N LYS A 279 0.90 -17.23 -11.46
CA LYS A 279 1.90 -18.07 -12.13
C LYS A 279 2.50 -19.09 -11.16
N LYS A 280 3.13 -20.15 -11.72
CA LYS A 280 3.72 -21.24 -10.92
C LYS A 280 4.96 -20.83 -10.14
N ASP A 281 5.71 -19.85 -10.64
CA ASP A 281 6.93 -19.36 -10.02
C ASP A 281 6.61 -18.48 -8.81
N GLN A 282 6.60 -19.11 -7.65
CA GLN A 282 6.26 -18.43 -6.40
C GLN A 282 7.45 -17.66 -5.82
N ARG A 283 7.16 -16.53 -5.23
CA ARG A 283 8.11 -15.73 -4.48
C ARG A 283 8.63 -16.50 -3.25
N LYS A 284 9.96 -16.53 -3.09
CA LYS A 284 10.60 -17.18 -1.92
C LYS A 284 10.81 -16.22 -0.76
N TYR A 285 11.00 -14.93 -1.07
CA TYR A 285 11.33 -13.89 -0.08
C TYR A 285 10.44 -12.67 -0.29
N ILE A 286 10.12 -12.01 0.81
CA ILE A 286 9.43 -10.71 0.85
C ILE A 286 10.33 -9.71 1.56
N TYR A 287 10.35 -8.48 1.08
CA TYR A 287 11.10 -7.39 1.67
C TYR A 287 10.14 -6.29 2.14
N ALA A 288 10.52 -5.59 3.21
CA ALA A 288 9.80 -4.43 3.70
C ALA A 288 10.73 -3.38 4.30
N ALA A 289 10.23 -2.14 4.29
CA ALA A 289 10.95 -0.98 4.79
C ALA A 289 10.07 -0.12 5.69
N THR A 290 10.70 0.49 6.70
CA THR A 290 10.21 1.66 7.41
C THR A 290 11.25 2.75 7.34
N ASP A 291 10.80 4.00 7.32
CA ASP A 291 11.67 5.18 7.33
C ASP A 291 11.04 6.25 8.21
N ARG A 292 10.79 7.47 7.74
CA ARG A 292 10.04 8.47 8.50
C ARG A 292 8.55 8.19 8.39
N PHE A 293 7.93 7.97 9.53
CA PHE A 293 6.49 7.89 9.65
C PHE A 293 5.99 9.01 10.56
N ASP A 294 5.21 9.91 9.98
CA ASP A 294 4.77 11.15 10.61
C ASP A 294 6.01 12.00 11.04
N GLU A 295 6.18 12.28 12.33
CA GLU A 295 7.32 13.04 12.88
C GLU A 295 8.56 12.18 13.21
N SER A 296 8.44 10.86 13.17
CA SER A 296 9.47 9.96 13.69
C SER A 296 10.23 9.21 12.60
N LEU A 297 11.55 9.44 12.53
CA LEU A 297 12.46 8.70 11.66
C LEU A 297 12.91 7.41 12.34
N ASP A 298 12.70 6.26 11.69
CA ASP A 298 13.19 4.96 12.13
C ASP A 298 13.47 4.05 10.92
N MET A 299 14.65 4.22 10.33
CA MET A 299 15.06 3.47 9.15
C MET A 299 15.33 2.02 9.50
N ARG A 300 14.49 1.14 9.00
CA ARG A 300 14.58 -0.31 9.19
C ARG A 300 14.29 -1.04 7.88
N ARG A 301 14.91 -2.20 7.70
CA ARG A 301 14.73 -3.06 6.52
C ARG A 301 14.47 -4.49 6.98
N SER A 302 13.64 -5.23 6.28
CA SER A 302 13.42 -6.63 6.60
C SER A 302 13.33 -7.51 5.38
N ILE A 303 13.71 -8.76 5.56
CA ILE A 303 13.48 -9.87 4.64
C ILE A 303 12.83 -11.02 5.41
N ARG A 304 11.88 -11.70 4.77
CA ARG A 304 11.32 -12.94 5.30
C ARG A 304 11.13 -14.00 4.23
N ASP A 305 11.24 -15.27 4.62
CA ASP A 305 10.70 -16.42 3.92
C ASP A 305 9.42 -16.93 4.61
N ASN A 306 8.97 -18.14 4.32
CA ASN A 306 7.80 -18.73 4.99
C ASN A 306 7.97 -18.97 6.50
N ARG A 307 9.21 -19.03 7.00
CA ARG A 307 9.51 -19.45 8.37
C ARG A 307 10.24 -18.40 9.18
N PHE A 308 11.24 -17.76 8.60
CA PHE A 308 12.13 -16.83 9.29
C PHE A 308 12.01 -15.42 8.74
N LYS A 309 12.25 -14.46 9.63
CA LYS A 309 12.32 -13.04 9.29
C LYS A 309 13.56 -12.43 9.94
N LEU A 310 14.32 -11.70 9.14
CA LEU A 310 15.45 -10.89 9.58
C LEU A 310 15.08 -9.41 9.44
N ILE A 311 15.33 -8.65 10.51
CA ILE A 311 15.18 -7.19 10.52
C ILE A 311 16.58 -6.58 10.72
N PHE A 312 16.89 -5.57 9.92
CA PHE A 312 18.07 -4.72 10.05
C PHE A 312 17.63 -3.33 10.55
N ASN A 313 18.18 -2.89 11.67
CA ASN A 313 17.97 -1.58 12.28
C ASN A 313 19.20 -0.71 12.04
N VAL A 314 19.00 0.44 11.39
CA VAL A 314 20.10 1.39 11.14
C VAL A 314 20.45 2.16 12.40
N ASP A 315 19.45 2.64 13.15
CA ASP A 315 19.61 3.27 14.45
C ASP A 315 19.44 2.25 15.57
N THR A 316 20.49 2.02 16.34
CA THR A 316 20.51 1.12 17.52
C THR A 316 20.61 1.88 18.85
N THR A 317 20.62 3.22 18.80
CA THR A 317 20.79 4.06 20.00
C THR A 317 19.47 4.38 20.70
N THR A 318 18.36 4.10 20.04
CA THR A 318 17.00 4.42 20.51
C THR A 318 16.14 3.16 20.64
N PRO A 319 15.11 3.18 21.49
CA PRO A 319 14.11 2.11 21.58
C PRO A 319 13.33 1.90 20.28
N ILE A 320 12.58 0.79 20.23
CA ILE A 320 11.64 0.50 19.14
C ILE A 320 10.50 1.52 19.13
N TYR A 321 10.07 1.95 20.30
CA TYR A 321 9.06 3.01 20.42
C TYR A 321 9.58 4.32 19.86
N LYS A 322 8.76 4.94 19.02
CA LYS A 322 8.92 6.31 18.56
C LYS A 322 7.65 7.08 18.88
N PRO A 323 7.73 8.30 19.43
CA PRO A 323 6.54 9.12 19.68
C PRO A 323 5.88 9.50 18.35
N VAL A 324 4.55 9.40 18.31
CA VAL A 324 3.70 9.82 17.18
C VAL A 324 2.44 10.44 17.75
N ALA A 325 2.34 11.76 17.72
CA ALA A 325 1.27 12.55 18.34
C ALA A 325 -0.14 12.09 17.88
N TYR A 326 -0.25 11.64 16.64
CA TYR A 326 -1.50 11.11 16.11
C TYR A 326 -1.95 9.84 16.82
N ARG A 327 -1.03 8.89 17.08
CA ARG A 327 -1.30 7.62 17.76
C ARG A 327 -1.54 7.80 19.27
N GLU A 328 -0.90 8.80 19.90
CA GLU A 328 -1.02 9.06 21.33
C GLU A 328 -2.46 9.45 21.75
N LYS A 329 -3.33 9.78 20.80
CA LYS A 329 -4.77 10.00 21.04
C LYS A 329 -5.53 8.75 21.42
N MET A 330 -5.00 7.57 21.08
CA MET A 330 -5.63 6.27 21.32
C MET A 330 -5.64 5.95 22.83
N LYS A 331 -6.77 5.50 23.35
CA LYS A 331 -6.91 5.11 24.75
C LYS A 331 -5.92 4.02 25.17
N THR A 332 -5.68 3.06 24.28
CA THR A 332 -4.65 2.03 24.46
C THR A 332 -3.27 2.67 24.71
N MET A 333 -2.87 3.71 23.97
CA MET A 333 -1.59 4.39 24.18
C MET A 333 -1.54 5.12 25.52
N GLN A 334 -2.62 5.82 25.91
CA GLN A 334 -2.71 6.50 27.21
C GLN A 334 -2.58 5.53 28.38
N ILE A 335 -3.17 4.35 28.25
CA ILE A 335 -3.05 3.28 29.26
C ILE A 335 -1.63 2.73 29.31
N LEU A 336 -1.02 2.45 28.15
CA LEU A 336 0.37 1.99 28.07
C LEU A 336 1.33 3.02 28.70
N ASP A 337 1.11 4.32 28.48
CA ASP A 337 1.91 5.37 29.11
C ASP A 337 1.69 5.42 30.63
N SER A 338 0.46 5.29 31.10
CA SER A 338 0.15 5.18 32.54
C SER A 338 0.84 3.96 33.18
N LEU A 339 0.79 2.78 32.54
CA LEU A 339 1.49 1.58 33.00
C LEU A 339 3.01 1.74 32.98
N LYS A 340 3.53 2.46 32.00
CA LYS A 340 4.95 2.83 31.91
C LYS A 340 5.39 3.66 33.10
N GLN A 341 4.63 4.69 33.46
CA GLN A 341 4.92 5.57 34.60
C GLN A 341 4.88 4.79 35.93
N LYS A 342 4.00 3.78 36.05
CA LYS A 342 3.89 2.89 37.22
C LYS A 342 4.88 1.73 37.22
N GLN A 343 5.65 1.54 36.15
CA GLN A 343 6.57 0.39 35.95
C GLN A 343 5.82 -0.97 35.90
N GLU A 344 4.57 -0.96 35.45
CA GLU A 344 3.67 -2.14 35.38
C GLU A 344 3.50 -2.70 33.96
N LEU A 345 4.35 -2.29 33.01
CA LEU A 345 4.30 -2.82 31.64
C LEU A 345 4.65 -4.31 31.61
N ASN A 346 3.94 -5.06 30.76
CA ASN A 346 4.36 -6.42 30.43
C ASN A 346 5.67 -6.42 29.62
N THR A 347 6.31 -7.57 29.48
CA THR A 347 7.61 -7.73 28.82
C THR A 347 7.62 -7.19 27.38
N TYR A 348 6.53 -7.37 26.62
CA TYR A 348 6.43 -6.88 25.22
C TYR A 348 6.55 -5.37 25.15
N PHE A 349 5.75 -4.65 25.94
CA PHE A 349 5.75 -3.19 25.93
C PHE A 349 6.90 -2.59 26.71
N SER A 350 7.39 -3.26 27.77
CA SER A 350 8.64 -2.86 28.42
C SER A 350 9.81 -2.87 27.44
N ASN A 351 9.98 -3.94 26.66
CA ASN A 351 10.99 -4.00 25.62
C ASN A 351 10.78 -2.91 24.54
N TRP A 352 9.53 -2.67 24.15
CA TRP A 352 9.18 -1.70 23.13
C TRP A 352 9.50 -0.25 23.52
N PHE A 353 9.27 0.11 24.79
CA PHE A 353 9.53 1.46 25.30
C PHE A 353 10.96 1.72 25.70
N TYR A 354 11.67 0.71 26.25
CA TYR A 354 12.93 0.95 26.95
C TYR A 354 14.13 0.26 26.31
N LYS A 355 13.93 -0.83 25.60
CA LYS A 355 15.05 -1.59 25.06
C LYS A 355 15.51 -1.00 23.74
N ASN A 356 16.77 -0.60 23.68
CA ASN A 356 17.39 -0.20 22.41
C ASN A 356 17.40 -1.36 21.43
N LYS A 357 17.19 -1.04 20.16
CA LYS A 357 17.20 -2.01 19.07
C LYS A 357 18.56 -2.66 18.93
N GLN A 358 18.57 -3.94 18.68
CA GLN A 358 19.78 -4.61 18.19
C GLN A 358 19.92 -4.32 16.69
N GLN A 359 21.16 -4.30 16.18
CA GLN A 359 21.40 -4.06 14.77
C GLN A 359 20.65 -5.06 13.87
N PHE A 360 20.60 -6.33 14.32
CA PHE A 360 19.82 -7.37 13.65
C PHE A 360 18.88 -8.04 14.65
N GLU A 361 17.68 -8.35 14.17
CA GLU A 361 16.69 -9.15 14.87
C GLU A 361 16.29 -10.32 13.96
N LEU A 362 16.36 -11.55 14.47
CA LEU A 362 15.96 -12.76 13.74
C LEU A 362 14.84 -13.48 14.47
N TYR A 363 13.75 -13.77 13.78
CA TYR A 363 12.57 -14.40 14.35
C TYR A 363 12.12 -15.62 13.54
N GLU A 364 11.63 -16.67 14.20
CA GLU A 364 10.94 -17.80 13.59
C GLU A 364 9.43 -17.50 13.55
N VAL A 365 9.01 -16.63 12.61
CA VAL A 365 7.65 -16.05 12.55
C VAL A 365 6.54 -17.08 12.36
N SER A 366 6.85 -18.29 11.90
CA SER A 366 5.91 -19.40 11.84
C SER A 366 5.45 -19.91 13.22
N LYS A 367 6.22 -19.61 14.29
CA LYS A 367 5.95 -20.00 15.68
C LYS A 367 5.76 -18.80 16.60
N ASP A 368 6.42 -17.69 16.29
CA ASP A 368 6.44 -16.46 17.07
C ASP A 368 5.87 -15.29 16.25
N TYR A 369 4.55 -15.28 16.07
CA TYR A 369 3.85 -14.23 15.32
C TYR A 369 4.07 -12.82 15.86
N TYR A 370 4.28 -12.70 17.18
CA TYR A 370 4.49 -11.40 17.81
C TYR A 370 5.96 -10.97 17.90
N GLU A 371 6.88 -11.81 17.38
CA GLU A 371 8.30 -11.48 17.30
C GLU A 371 8.87 -11.04 18.66
N ALA A 372 8.68 -11.91 19.67
CA ALA A 372 9.12 -11.71 21.05
C ALA A 372 10.53 -12.22 21.30
N ASP A 373 10.89 -13.35 20.67
CA ASP A 373 12.11 -14.10 20.92
C ASP A 373 13.14 -13.88 19.81
N ASN A 374 14.05 -12.92 20.01
CA ASN A 374 15.10 -12.64 19.05
C ASN A 374 16.18 -13.74 19.08
N LEU A 375 16.28 -14.49 17.98
CA LEU A 375 17.17 -15.66 17.82
C LEU A 375 18.58 -15.29 17.34
N ILE A 376 18.90 -14.01 17.16
CA ILE A 376 20.14 -13.55 16.50
C ILE A 376 21.41 -14.05 17.20
N SER A 377 21.38 -14.20 18.52
CA SER A 377 22.54 -14.68 19.33
C SER A 377 22.61 -16.18 19.44
N ASN A 378 21.68 -16.95 18.87
CA ASN A 378 21.67 -18.40 18.96
C ASN A 378 22.44 -19.03 17.79
N PRO A 379 23.58 -19.71 18.04
CA PRO A 379 24.46 -20.27 17.01
C PRO A 379 23.76 -21.25 16.05
N LYS A 380 22.68 -21.89 16.49
CA LYS A 380 21.87 -22.81 15.68
C LYS A 380 21.32 -22.13 14.41
N TYR A 381 21.08 -20.84 14.46
CA TYR A 381 20.46 -20.07 13.35
C TYR A 381 21.48 -19.24 12.57
N GLU A 382 22.78 -19.36 12.83
CA GLU A 382 23.83 -18.55 12.18
C GLU A 382 23.81 -18.66 10.64
N LYS A 383 23.63 -19.87 10.12
CA LYS A 383 23.56 -20.10 8.66
C LYS A 383 22.36 -19.37 8.04
N ILE A 384 21.21 -19.42 8.71
CA ILE A 384 19.97 -18.73 8.26
C ILE A 384 20.20 -17.23 8.30
N TYR A 385 20.73 -16.70 9.40
CA TYR A 385 21.09 -15.30 9.51
C TYR A 385 22.00 -14.82 8.38
N LYS A 386 23.10 -15.54 8.10
CA LYS A 386 24.05 -15.17 7.03
C LYS A 386 23.36 -15.13 5.67
N THR A 387 22.52 -16.12 5.37
CA THR A 387 21.78 -16.18 4.09
C THR A 387 20.80 -15.02 3.96
N LEU A 388 19.95 -14.80 4.95
CA LEU A 388 18.96 -13.73 4.90
C LEU A 388 19.63 -12.35 4.88
N ARG A 389 20.73 -12.16 5.62
CA ARG A 389 21.50 -10.93 5.62
C ARG A 389 22.07 -10.62 4.24
N GLN A 390 22.68 -11.58 3.56
CA GLN A 390 23.22 -11.39 2.23
C GLN A 390 22.12 -10.98 1.22
N LEU A 391 20.98 -11.64 1.25
CA LEU A 391 19.86 -11.32 0.36
C LEU A 391 19.24 -9.95 0.70
N LEU A 392 19.14 -9.61 1.98
CA LEU A 392 18.62 -8.31 2.42
C LEU A 392 19.49 -7.17 1.93
N PHE A 393 20.80 -7.26 2.10
CA PHE A 393 21.72 -6.20 1.65
C PHE A 393 21.78 -6.10 0.13
N LYS A 394 21.71 -7.23 -0.60
CA LYS A 394 21.56 -7.22 -2.04
C LYS A 394 20.33 -6.41 -2.47
N TRP A 395 19.16 -6.66 -1.85
CA TRP A 395 17.94 -5.90 -2.16
C TRP A 395 18.05 -4.41 -1.80
N ILE A 396 18.71 -4.08 -0.67
CA ILE A 396 18.95 -2.70 -0.26
C ILE A 396 19.79 -1.98 -1.32
N ASP A 397 20.86 -2.60 -1.82
CA ASP A 397 21.78 -2.03 -2.78
C ASP A 397 21.15 -1.91 -4.19
N GLU A 398 20.23 -2.81 -4.56
CA GLU A 398 19.48 -2.77 -5.82
C GLU A 398 18.32 -1.76 -5.80
N SER A 399 17.92 -1.28 -4.64
CA SER A 399 16.86 -0.26 -4.48
C SER A 399 17.45 1.14 -4.55
N ASP A 400 16.93 2.01 -5.41
CA ASP A 400 17.49 3.36 -5.67
C ASP A 400 17.61 4.22 -4.40
N PHE A 401 16.69 4.07 -3.47
CA PHE A 401 16.65 4.79 -2.18
C PHE A 401 16.78 3.86 -0.96
N GLY A 402 17.20 2.62 -1.18
CA GLY A 402 17.22 1.56 -0.13
C GLY A 402 18.11 1.87 1.06
N ASN A 403 19.25 2.50 0.83
CA ASN A 403 20.25 2.88 1.84
C ASN A 403 20.45 4.40 1.95
N MET A 404 19.63 5.19 1.26
CA MET A 404 19.76 6.64 1.24
C MET A 404 19.22 7.23 2.55
N LYS A 405 20.01 8.09 3.19
CA LYS A 405 19.54 8.86 4.37
C LYS A 405 18.48 9.87 3.92
N GLU A 406 17.58 10.23 4.82
CA GLU A 406 16.54 11.21 4.50
C GLU A 406 17.11 12.57 4.07
N SER A 407 18.22 13.03 4.69
CA SER A 407 18.91 14.27 4.26
C SER A 407 19.32 14.21 2.79
N ASP A 408 19.95 13.12 2.38
CA ASP A 408 20.43 12.94 1.03
C ASP A 408 19.27 12.77 0.04
N MET A 409 18.21 12.13 0.49
CA MET A 409 16.98 11.99 -0.27
C MET A 409 16.28 13.34 -0.48
N LEU A 410 16.23 14.19 0.55
CA LEU A 410 15.70 15.56 0.44
C LEU A 410 16.55 16.38 -0.52
N GLU A 411 17.90 16.29 -0.42
CA GLU A 411 18.82 16.95 -1.34
C GLU A 411 18.53 16.49 -2.78
N TYR A 412 18.42 15.18 -3.03
CA TYR A 412 18.07 14.65 -4.35
C TYR A 412 16.71 15.15 -4.87
N MET A 413 15.67 15.16 -4.02
CA MET A 413 14.33 15.63 -4.41
C MET A 413 14.29 17.13 -4.71
N PHE A 414 15.18 17.92 -4.09
CA PHE A 414 15.25 19.39 -4.22
C PHE A 414 16.50 19.93 -4.90
N THR A 415 17.38 19.09 -5.45
CA THR A 415 18.68 19.48 -6.07
C THR A 415 18.59 20.45 -7.25
N ASN A 416 17.44 20.85 -7.63
CA ASN A 416 17.19 22.05 -8.41
C ASN A 416 15.88 22.64 -7.93
N PRO A 417 15.87 23.33 -6.76
CA PRO A 417 14.63 23.79 -6.13
C PRO A 417 13.84 24.77 -7.01
N ILE A 418 14.44 25.27 -8.08
CA ILE A 418 13.83 26.27 -8.95
C ILE A 418 13.26 25.65 -10.23
N SER A 419 13.57 24.42 -10.57
CA SER A 419 13.02 23.81 -11.78
C SER A 419 12.74 22.31 -11.61
N VAL A 420 11.48 22.00 -11.34
CA VAL A 420 10.97 20.67 -11.67
C VAL A 420 11.34 20.38 -13.13
N PRO A 421 12.00 19.25 -13.45
CA PRO A 421 12.43 18.98 -14.80
C PRO A 421 11.22 19.00 -15.76
N LYS A 422 11.43 19.62 -16.91
CA LYS A 422 10.38 19.75 -17.94
C LYS A 422 10.45 18.62 -18.95
N LEU A 423 9.30 18.15 -19.37
CA LEU A 423 9.18 17.22 -20.47
C LEU A 423 9.34 17.99 -21.81
N LYS A 424 9.97 17.35 -22.78
CA LYS A 424 10.08 17.91 -24.14
C LYS A 424 8.74 17.71 -24.86
N MET A 425 8.37 18.72 -25.66
CA MET A 425 7.19 18.66 -26.53
C MET A 425 7.26 17.46 -27.46
N PRO A 426 6.18 16.68 -27.62
CA PRO A 426 6.11 15.64 -28.62
C PRO A 426 6.03 16.25 -30.04
N LYS A 427 6.48 15.49 -31.01
CA LYS A 427 6.25 15.80 -32.42
C LYS A 427 4.98 15.11 -32.89
N LEU A 428 4.23 15.78 -33.76
CA LEU A 428 3.09 15.21 -34.44
C LEU A 428 3.49 14.85 -35.87
N VAL A 429 3.28 13.60 -36.24
CA VAL A 429 3.49 13.12 -37.59
C VAL A 429 2.12 12.87 -38.20
N ILE A 430 1.73 13.74 -39.13
CA ILE A 430 0.47 13.63 -39.87
C ILE A 430 0.64 12.52 -40.90
N LYS A 431 -0.26 11.55 -40.90
CA LYS A 431 -0.39 10.49 -41.91
C LYS A 431 -1.74 10.68 -42.64
N ASP A 432 -1.87 10.06 -43.79
CA ASP A 432 -3.12 10.15 -44.58
C ASP A 432 -4.35 9.71 -43.79
N GLU A 433 -4.20 8.82 -42.82
CA GLU A 433 -5.27 8.22 -42.05
C GLU A 433 -5.31 8.68 -40.56
N GLY A 434 -4.46 9.62 -40.12
CA GLY A 434 -4.46 10.06 -38.72
C GLY A 434 -3.14 10.69 -38.26
N ILE A 435 -2.95 10.81 -36.95
CA ILE A 435 -1.78 11.46 -36.35
C ILE A 435 -1.04 10.47 -35.44
N ILE A 436 0.27 10.39 -35.59
CA ILE A 436 1.18 9.70 -34.66
C ILE A 436 1.81 10.72 -33.72
N ILE A 437 1.85 10.41 -32.42
CA ILE A 437 2.53 11.23 -31.39
C ILE A 437 3.91 10.66 -31.15
N GLU A 438 4.95 11.32 -31.60
CA GLU A 438 6.35 10.94 -31.34
C GLU A 438 6.87 11.68 -30.09
N SER A 439 7.06 10.96 -28.99
CA SER A 439 7.64 11.51 -27.77
C SER A 439 9.08 11.07 -27.61
N ASN A 440 10.01 12.03 -27.60
CA ASN A 440 11.41 11.79 -27.27
C ASN A 440 11.68 11.69 -25.75
N ASN A 441 10.62 11.68 -24.93
CA ASN A 441 10.73 11.55 -23.49
C ASN A 441 10.63 10.08 -23.10
N GLN A 442 11.76 9.48 -22.76
CA GLN A 442 11.75 8.08 -22.28
C GLN A 442 10.86 7.93 -21.05
N ASN A 443 10.11 6.82 -21.01
CA ASN A 443 9.32 6.42 -19.83
C ASN A 443 8.25 7.43 -19.40
N THR A 444 7.63 8.07 -20.36
CA THR A 444 6.59 9.08 -20.17
C THR A 444 5.25 8.51 -20.60
N SER A 445 4.24 8.65 -19.75
CA SER A 445 2.87 8.36 -20.12
C SER A 445 2.33 9.44 -21.05
N VAL A 446 1.70 9.03 -22.14
CA VAL A 446 1.12 9.93 -23.15
C VAL A 446 -0.39 9.73 -23.19
N GLY A 447 -1.13 10.83 -23.14
CA GLY A 447 -2.57 10.84 -23.31
C GLY A 447 -2.99 11.88 -24.35
N TRP A 448 -4.15 11.69 -24.91
CA TRP A 448 -4.79 12.67 -25.79
C TRP A 448 -6.29 12.74 -25.55
N ARG A 449 -6.92 13.87 -25.87
CA ARG A 449 -8.37 14.05 -25.84
C ARG A 449 -8.81 15.16 -26.78
N ASN A 450 -10.04 15.13 -27.25
CA ASN A 450 -10.64 16.30 -27.87
C ASN A 450 -10.88 17.40 -26.82
N LYS A 451 -10.78 18.66 -27.21
CA LYS A 451 -10.77 19.82 -26.29
C LYS A 451 -11.94 19.86 -25.28
N ASN A 452 -13.09 19.33 -25.64
CA ASN A 452 -14.28 19.35 -24.80
C ASN A 452 -14.49 18.03 -24.00
N GLU A 453 -13.60 17.06 -24.14
CA GLU A 453 -13.66 15.80 -23.42
C GLU A 453 -13.01 15.95 -22.04
N LYS A 454 -13.59 15.29 -21.03
CA LYS A 454 -13.04 15.28 -19.67
C LYS A 454 -12.04 14.15 -19.44
N ILE A 455 -12.21 13.06 -20.16
CA ILE A 455 -11.45 11.82 -20.00
C ILE A 455 -10.32 11.80 -21.02
N TRP A 456 -9.11 11.48 -20.56
CA TRP A 456 -7.96 11.28 -21.41
C TRP A 456 -7.95 9.87 -22.00
N ASN A 457 -7.75 9.76 -23.31
CA ASN A 457 -7.42 8.50 -23.97
C ASN A 457 -5.93 8.20 -23.74
N ILE A 458 -5.58 6.95 -23.46
CA ILE A 458 -4.18 6.54 -23.37
C ILE A 458 -3.64 6.40 -24.80
N TYR A 459 -2.48 6.98 -25.05
CA TYR A 459 -1.76 6.79 -26.29
C TYR A 459 -0.74 5.65 -26.15
N THR A 460 -0.79 4.68 -27.01
CA THR A 460 0.21 3.62 -27.16
C THR A 460 1.12 3.96 -28.35
N GLU A 461 2.40 3.71 -28.19
CA GLU A 461 3.39 4.04 -29.23
C GLU A 461 3.01 3.46 -30.61
N ASN A 462 3.09 4.29 -31.64
CA ASN A 462 2.68 4.03 -33.02
C ASN A 462 1.19 3.89 -33.29
N ASP A 463 0.31 4.11 -32.29
CA ASP A 463 -1.12 4.19 -32.54
C ASP A 463 -1.45 5.43 -33.38
N LEU A 464 -2.40 5.29 -34.30
CA LEU A 464 -2.98 6.43 -34.99
C LEU A 464 -4.10 7.02 -34.13
N ILE A 465 -4.05 8.31 -33.86
CA ILE A 465 -5.14 9.04 -33.24
C ILE A 465 -5.95 9.78 -34.29
N TYR A 466 -7.24 9.93 -34.06
CA TYR A 466 -8.22 10.57 -34.97
C TYR A 466 -8.97 11.70 -34.25
N PRO A 467 -8.25 12.78 -33.86
CA PRO A 467 -8.93 13.88 -33.17
C PRO A 467 -9.94 14.57 -34.11
N LYS A 468 -11.05 14.99 -33.48
CA LYS A 468 -12.04 15.86 -34.13
C LYS A 468 -11.53 17.27 -33.99
N ASP A 469 -11.34 18.14 -34.75
CA ASP A 469 -10.88 19.54 -34.59
C ASP A 469 -9.78 19.73 -33.54
N ASN A 470 -9.88 20.73 -32.63
CA ASN A 470 -8.90 21.02 -31.57
C ASN A 470 -8.84 19.91 -30.56
N PHE A 471 -7.63 19.45 -30.28
CA PHE A 471 -7.34 18.40 -29.31
C PHE A 471 -6.17 18.77 -28.41
N GLU A 472 -6.02 18.03 -27.29
CA GLU A 472 -4.97 18.23 -26.32
C GLU A 472 -4.14 16.97 -26.19
N ILE A 473 -2.82 17.14 -26.00
CA ILE A 473 -1.90 16.07 -25.65
C ILE A 473 -1.38 16.32 -24.25
N LEU A 474 -1.32 15.26 -23.45
CA LEU A 474 -0.76 15.23 -22.12
C LEU A 474 0.47 14.35 -22.09
N LEU A 475 1.55 14.83 -21.51
CA LEU A 475 2.72 14.05 -21.11
C LEU A 475 2.83 14.06 -19.59
N PHE A 476 2.99 12.89 -19.01
CA PHE A 476 3.18 12.72 -17.58
C PHE A 476 4.33 11.78 -17.24
N ARG A 477 5.17 12.22 -16.33
CA ARG A 477 6.18 11.39 -15.66
C ARG A 477 6.27 11.83 -14.19
N PRO A 478 6.23 10.91 -13.21
CA PRO A 478 6.40 11.27 -11.80
C PRO A 478 7.70 12.05 -11.57
N GLY A 479 7.59 13.15 -10.82
CA GLY A 479 8.71 14.04 -10.54
C GLY A 479 9.07 15.05 -11.65
N TYR A 480 8.28 15.11 -12.72
CA TYR A 480 8.40 16.09 -13.80
C TYR A 480 7.19 17.02 -13.85
N GLU A 481 7.39 18.20 -14.41
CA GLU A 481 6.28 19.13 -14.68
C GLU A 481 5.29 18.46 -15.65
N LEU A 482 4.00 18.50 -15.28
CA LEU A 482 2.93 18.02 -16.15
C LEU A 482 2.89 18.90 -17.40
N LEU A 483 2.95 18.30 -18.58
CA LEU A 483 2.85 19.02 -19.83
C LEU A 483 1.48 18.72 -20.48
N ILE A 484 0.70 19.75 -20.70
CA ILE A 484 -0.54 19.69 -21.50
C ILE A 484 -0.44 20.75 -22.60
N LYS A 485 -0.68 20.35 -23.84
CA LYS A 485 -0.69 21.27 -24.99
C LYS A 485 -1.88 21.01 -25.91
N ALA A 486 -2.51 22.11 -26.30
CA ALA A 486 -3.54 22.12 -27.33
C ALA A 486 -2.93 22.22 -28.75
N PHE A 487 -3.56 21.57 -29.69
CA PHE A 487 -3.21 21.55 -31.11
C PHE A 487 -4.46 21.86 -31.97
#